data_22be3c0439b74c61201ee8f049eb5b34
#
_entry.id   22be3c0439b74c61201ee8f049eb5b34
#
_cell.length_a   1.000
_cell.length_b   1.000
_cell.length_c   1.000
_cell.angle_alpha   90.00
_cell.angle_beta   90.00
_cell.angle_gamma   90.00
#
_symmetry.space_group_name_H-M   'P 1'
#
loop_
_entity.id
_entity.type
_entity.pdbx_description
1 polymer ?
#
loop_
_entity_poly.entity_id
_entity_poly.type
_entity_poly.pdbx_seq_one_letter_code
_entity_poly.pdbx_strand_id
1 'polypeptide(L)'
;SATKQTNCFGEIISQAMPNASQIQINFLKKALKECVVENECNYEILLFVLKEDFPEVNDSTRYSVYSKLNDVFEEIIECNHNESMADWYTFLESCKNIVVIKVDEPSMNTQRPLTNMLLSSLFQTQKHRKMTQEGLPQFNIFIDEIQNENLEKGSIISQIMREGRKYNLGLNISTQFIGSIRESHTLRQAGINVYFKPDSSSKRAMADALNLSKKDFWKIDKLGKGECFIHGLMKNFETDIQEEATITGKTCLLPDSPFTRK
;
A
#
# COMPACT_ATOMS: atom_id res chain seq x y z
N SER A 1 -1.42 -23.75 -11.71
CA SER A 1 -2.67 -24.52 -11.50
C SER A 1 -3.78 -23.53 -11.15
N ALA A 2 -5.00 -23.82 -11.57
CA ALA A 2 -6.20 -23.01 -11.32
C ALA A 2 -6.32 -22.59 -9.84
N THR A 3 -6.03 -23.50 -8.90
CA THR A 3 -6.07 -23.20 -7.46
C THR A 3 -5.13 -22.07 -7.04
N LYS A 4 -3.92 -21.96 -7.64
CA LYS A 4 -3.00 -20.85 -7.33
C LYS A 4 -3.51 -19.53 -7.88
N GLN A 5 -4.08 -19.53 -9.09
CA GLN A 5 -4.70 -18.34 -9.68
C GLN A 5 -5.89 -17.87 -8.85
N THR A 6 -6.81 -18.77 -8.49
CA THR A 6 -7.96 -18.48 -7.64
C THR A 6 -7.55 -17.85 -6.30
N ASN A 7 -6.51 -18.38 -5.67
CA ASN A 7 -6.02 -17.81 -4.40
C ASN A 7 -5.42 -16.42 -4.59
N CYS A 8 -4.65 -16.22 -5.66
CA CYS A 8 -4.06 -14.91 -5.97
C CYS A 8 -5.16 -13.87 -6.25
N PHE A 9 -6.09 -14.16 -7.14
CA PHE A 9 -7.24 -13.28 -7.40
C PHE A 9 -8.10 -13.06 -6.16
N GLY A 10 -8.33 -14.11 -5.36
CA GLY A 10 -9.07 -13.99 -4.11
C GLY A 10 -8.41 -13.05 -3.11
N GLU A 11 -7.08 -13.05 -3.02
CA GLU A 11 -6.34 -12.10 -2.18
C GLU A 11 -6.45 -10.67 -2.69
N ILE A 12 -6.39 -10.45 -4.00
CA ILE A 12 -6.52 -9.12 -4.60
C ILE A 12 -7.94 -8.58 -4.42
N ILE A 13 -8.95 -9.33 -4.85
CA ILE A 13 -10.34 -8.87 -4.85
C ILE A 13 -10.89 -8.75 -3.42
N SER A 14 -10.41 -9.56 -2.47
CA SER A 14 -10.82 -9.41 -1.06
C SER A 14 -10.43 -8.05 -0.47
N GLN A 15 -9.47 -7.35 -1.07
CA GLN A 15 -9.12 -5.98 -0.67
C GLN A 15 -10.25 -4.97 -0.96
N ALA A 16 -11.12 -5.27 -1.92
CA ALA A 16 -12.32 -4.48 -2.18
C ALA A 16 -13.38 -4.61 -1.08
N MET A 17 -13.21 -5.56 -0.18
CA MET A 17 -14.16 -5.81 0.91
C MET A 17 -13.47 -5.64 2.28
N PRO A 18 -13.16 -4.41 2.71
CA PRO A 18 -12.61 -4.18 4.04
C PRO A 18 -13.57 -4.73 5.10
N ASN A 19 -13.04 -5.41 6.10
CA ASN A 19 -13.80 -6.04 7.17
C ASN A 19 -14.69 -7.24 6.73
N ALA A 20 -14.38 -7.88 5.61
CA ALA A 20 -15.06 -9.11 5.23
C ALA A 20 -14.79 -10.23 6.24
N SER A 21 -15.85 -10.93 6.64
CA SER A 21 -15.71 -12.13 7.47
C SER A 21 -15.02 -13.27 6.70
N GLN A 22 -14.47 -14.24 7.42
CA GLN A 22 -13.87 -15.41 6.78
C GLN A 22 -14.87 -16.18 5.90
N ILE A 23 -16.15 -16.18 6.28
CA ILE A 23 -17.23 -16.81 5.49
C ILE A 23 -17.40 -16.09 4.15
N GLN A 24 -17.42 -14.75 4.16
CA GLN A 24 -17.51 -13.94 2.93
C GLN A 24 -16.28 -14.15 2.02
N ILE A 25 -15.07 -14.19 2.59
CA ILE A 25 -13.83 -14.44 1.84
C ILE A 25 -13.85 -15.86 1.23
N ASN A 26 -14.30 -16.85 1.98
CA ASN A 26 -14.39 -18.23 1.48
C ASN A 26 -15.41 -18.34 0.34
N PHE A 27 -16.53 -17.67 0.45
CA PHE A 27 -17.54 -17.61 -0.61
C PHE A 27 -16.98 -16.94 -1.87
N LEU A 28 -16.32 -15.78 -1.73
CA LEU A 28 -15.65 -15.11 -2.85
C LEU A 28 -14.67 -16.04 -3.56
N LYS A 29 -13.82 -16.75 -2.80
CA LYS A 29 -12.86 -17.71 -3.39
C LYS A 29 -13.55 -18.85 -4.12
N LYS A 30 -14.71 -19.29 -3.66
CA LYS A 30 -15.50 -20.30 -4.32
C LYS A 30 -16.06 -19.78 -5.65
N ALA A 31 -16.69 -18.61 -5.65
CA ALA A 31 -17.19 -17.97 -6.86
C ALA A 31 -16.05 -17.73 -7.91
N LEU A 32 -14.90 -17.22 -7.44
CA LEU A 32 -13.72 -17.08 -8.33
C LEU A 32 -13.23 -18.39 -8.90
N LYS A 33 -13.35 -19.50 -8.19
CA LYS A 33 -12.97 -20.81 -8.71
C LYS A 33 -13.85 -21.23 -9.89
N GLU A 34 -15.14 -20.97 -9.81
CA GLU A 34 -16.06 -21.21 -10.94
C GLU A 34 -15.63 -20.36 -12.16
N CYS A 35 -15.42 -19.04 -11.96
CA CYS A 35 -14.96 -18.16 -13.05
C CYS A 35 -13.64 -18.64 -13.69
N VAL A 36 -12.66 -19.09 -12.90
CA VAL A 36 -11.35 -19.53 -13.42
C VAL A 36 -11.45 -20.86 -14.18
N VAL A 37 -12.36 -21.77 -13.79
CA VAL A 37 -12.56 -23.03 -14.49
C VAL A 37 -13.09 -22.81 -15.90
N GLU A 38 -13.91 -21.78 -16.10
CA GLU A 38 -14.50 -21.44 -17.40
C GLU A 38 -13.55 -20.61 -18.30
N ASN A 39 -12.34 -20.31 -17.85
CA ASN A 39 -11.34 -19.46 -18.55
C ASN A 39 -11.81 -18.01 -18.87
N GLU A 40 -12.86 -17.53 -18.24
CA GLU A 40 -13.46 -16.23 -18.46
C GLU A 40 -13.59 -15.46 -17.14
N CYS A 41 -12.46 -15.10 -16.52
CA CYS A 41 -12.49 -14.34 -15.26
C CYS A 41 -12.42 -12.84 -15.56
N ASN A 42 -13.57 -12.19 -15.71
CA ASN A 42 -13.72 -10.75 -15.65
C ASN A 42 -14.68 -10.37 -14.52
N TYR A 43 -14.82 -9.06 -14.25
CA TYR A 43 -15.67 -8.60 -13.15
C TYR A 43 -17.16 -8.87 -13.37
N GLU A 44 -17.65 -8.79 -14.62
CA GLU A 44 -19.06 -9.04 -14.96
C GLU A 44 -19.44 -10.48 -14.69
N ILE A 45 -18.60 -11.41 -15.12
CA ILE A 45 -18.77 -12.84 -14.86
C ILE A 45 -18.70 -13.12 -13.36
N LEU A 46 -17.76 -12.52 -12.65
CA LEU A 46 -17.71 -12.68 -11.19
C LEU A 46 -19.00 -12.18 -10.51
N LEU A 47 -19.50 -11.01 -10.88
CA LEU A 47 -20.74 -10.48 -10.33
C LEU A 47 -21.95 -11.35 -10.71
N PHE A 48 -21.96 -11.92 -11.92
CA PHE A 48 -22.99 -12.88 -12.34
C PHE A 48 -22.94 -14.14 -11.47
N VAL A 49 -21.77 -14.76 -11.33
CA VAL A 49 -21.58 -15.98 -10.51
C VAL A 49 -21.95 -15.75 -9.04
N LEU A 50 -21.65 -14.57 -8.49
CA LEU A 50 -22.02 -14.22 -7.12
C LEU A 50 -23.54 -14.13 -6.89
N LYS A 51 -24.34 -13.94 -7.96
CA LYS A 51 -25.81 -13.96 -7.91
C LYS A 51 -26.39 -15.36 -7.97
N GLU A 52 -25.61 -16.33 -8.46
CA GLU A 52 -26.09 -17.69 -8.59
C GLU A 52 -26.36 -18.37 -7.24
N ASP A 53 -27.12 -19.44 -7.28
CA ASP A 53 -27.50 -20.15 -6.08
C ASP A 53 -26.37 -21.07 -5.58
N PHE A 54 -25.82 -20.73 -4.42
CA PHE A 54 -24.86 -21.57 -3.70
C PHE A 54 -25.56 -22.14 -2.46
N PRO A 55 -26.04 -23.39 -2.51
CA PRO A 55 -26.88 -23.96 -1.43
C PRO A 55 -26.23 -23.94 -0.05
N GLU A 56 -24.89 -23.90 0.02
CA GLU A 56 -24.16 -23.88 1.28
C GLU A 56 -23.95 -22.47 1.85
N VAL A 57 -24.36 -21.43 1.12
CA VAL A 57 -24.16 -20.02 1.50
C VAL A 57 -25.52 -19.34 1.63
N ASN A 58 -25.77 -18.75 2.78
CA ASN A 58 -27.04 -18.04 3.00
C ASN A 58 -27.14 -16.77 2.14
N ASP A 59 -28.35 -16.38 1.79
CA ASP A 59 -28.64 -15.24 0.92
C ASP A 59 -28.05 -13.92 1.43
N SER A 60 -28.06 -13.72 2.74
CA SER A 60 -27.49 -12.52 3.36
C SER A 60 -25.98 -12.39 3.09
N THR A 61 -25.26 -13.50 3.16
CA THR A 61 -23.81 -13.51 2.86
C THR A 61 -23.56 -13.26 1.37
N ARG A 62 -24.32 -13.92 0.49
CA ARG A 62 -24.24 -13.73 -0.95
C ARG A 62 -24.48 -12.27 -1.33
N TYR A 63 -25.62 -11.74 -0.89
CA TYR A 63 -25.98 -10.36 -1.17
C TYR A 63 -24.94 -9.35 -0.63
N SER A 64 -24.42 -9.59 0.57
CA SER A 64 -23.42 -8.71 1.17
C SER A 64 -22.09 -8.70 0.39
N VAL A 65 -21.65 -9.85 -0.12
CA VAL A 65 -20.42 -9.92 -0.96
C VAL A 65 -20.67 -9.27 -2.30
N TYR A 66 -21.79 -9.60 -2.95
CA TYR A 66 -22.19 -9.02 -4.23
C TYR A 66 -22.27 -7.49 -4.15
N SER A 67 -23.04 -6.95 -3.20
CA SER A 67 -23.25 -5.50 -3.09
C SER A 67 -21.93 -4.76 -2.88
N LYS A 68 -21.07 -5.23 -1.97
CA LYS A 68 -19.79 -4.58 -1.71
C LYS A 68 -18.86 -4.54 -2.93
N LEU A 69 -18.83 -5.62 -3.71
CA LEU A 69 -18.00 -5.67 -4.91
C LEU A 69 -18.60 -4.88 -6.05
N ASN A 70 -19.92 -4.95 -6.22
CA ASN A 70 -20.63 -4.21 -7.25
C ASN A 70 -20.40 -2.70 -7.08
N ASP A 71 -20.59 -2.18 -5.88
CA ASP A 71 -20.44 -0.75 -5.59
C ASP A 71 -19.00 -0.27 -5.93
N VAL A 72 -18.00 -1.04 -5.55
CA VAL A 72 -16.59 -0.69 -5.85
C VAL A 72 -16.28 -0.79 -7.34
N PHE A 73 -16.76 -1.83 -8.01
CA PHE A 73 -16.45 -2.03 -9.44
C PHE A 73 -17.21 -1.05 -10.33
N GLU A 74 -18.47 -0.75 -10.05
CA GLU A 74 -19.22 0.27 -10.79
C GLU A 74 -18.51 1.62 -10.72
N GLU A 75 -18.09 2.06 -9.54
CA GLU A 75 -17.40 3.34 -9.38
C GLU A 75 -16.02 3.36 -10.09
N ILE A 76 -15.26 2.26 -10.04
CA ILE A 76 -13.97 2.15 -10.76
C ILE A 76 -14.20 2.25 -12.28
N ILE A 77 -15.27 1.64 -12.79
CA ILE A 77 -15.59 1.65 -14.22
C ILE A 77 -16.04 3.03 -14.65
N GLU A 78 -16.88 3.70 -13.87
CA GLU A 78 -17.32 5.07 -14.17
C GLU A 78 -16.16 6.05 -14.22
N CYS A 79 -15.14 5.85 -13.37
CA CYS A 79 -13.92 6.68 -13.39
C CYS A 79 -12.94 6.31 -14.52
N ASN A 80 -13.12 5.16 -15.17
CA ASN A 80 -12.21 4.70 -16.22
C ASN A 80 -12.65 5.20 -17.60
N HIS A 81 -12.07 6.30 -18.06
CA HIS A 81 -12.37 6.90 -19.35
C HIS A 81 -11.62 6.28 -20.54
N ASN A 82 -10.78 5.25 -20.32
CA ASN A 82 -9.99 4.58 -21.35
C ASN A 82 -10.39 3.12 -21.52
N GLU A 83 -10.86 2.78 -22.71
CA GLU A 83 -11.28 1.40 -23.07
C GLU A 83 -10.12 0.39 -23.18
N SER A 84 -8.87 0.82 -23.18
CA SER A 84 -7.73 -0.08 -23.32
C SER A 84 -7.12 -0.39 -21.96
N MET A 85 -7.58 -1.46 -21.34
CA MET A 85 -6.92 -2.05 -20.19
C MET A 85 -5.72 -2.89 -20.65
N ALA A 86 -4.58 -2.25 -20.85
CA ALA A 86 -3.31 -2.96 -20.85
C ALA A 86 -3.09 -3.55 -19.45
N ASP A 87 -2.50 -4.76 -19.38
CA ASP A 87 -2.01 -5.28 -18.11
C ASP A 87 -1.15 -4.23 -17.41
N TRP A 88 -1.68 -3.68 -16.33
CA TRP A 88 -1.09 -2.55 -15.64
C TRP A 88 0.34 -2.84 -15.13
N TYR A 89 0.64 -4.12 -14.81
CA TYR A 89 1.98 -4.52 -14.41
C TYR A 89 2.96 -4.41 -15.59
N THR A 90 2.58 -4.91 -16.76
CA THR A 90 3.36 -4.76 -18.01
C THR A 90 3.54 -3.29 -18.35
N PHE A 91 2.51 -2.48 -18.16
CA PHE A 91 2.61 -1.03 -18.29
C PHE A 91 3.67 -0.45 -17.34
N LEU A 92 3.60 -0.75 -16.03
CA LEU A 92 4.58 -0.27 -15.06
C LEU A 92 6.00 -0.73 -15.38
N GLU A 93 6.19 -1.97 -15.82
CA GLU A 93 7.50 -2.51 -16.20
C GLU A 93 8.07 -1.81 -17.43
N SER A 94 7.23 -1.42 -18.38
CA SER A 94 7.64 -0.66 -19.57
C SER A 94 7.98 0.80 -19.29
N CYS A 95 7.47 1.36 -18.19
CA CYS A 95 7.69 2.75 -17.82
C CYS A 95 9.11 2.95 -17.27
N LYS A 96 9.86 3.87 -17.88
CA LYS A 96 11.18 4.29 -17.40
C LYS A 96 11.13 5.47 -16.42
N ASN A 97 9.96 6.03 -16.23
CA ASN A 97 9.73 7.25 -15.45
C ASN A 97 8.82 6.98 -14.25
N ILE A 98 8.56 8.03 -13.47
CA ILE A 98 7.60 8.00 -12.37
C ILE A 98 6.19 7.90 -12.95
N VAL A 99 5.44 6.90 -12.49
CA VAL A 99 4.00 6.76 -12.77
C VAL A 99 3.24 7.31 -11.57
N VAL A 100 2.34 8.24 -11.82
CA VAL A 100 1.44 8.79 -10.80
C VAL A 100 0.06 8.20 -11.03
N ILE A 101 -0.42 7.46 -10.04
CA ILE A 101 -1.78 6.91 -10.05
C ILE A 101 -2.65 7.84 -9.22
N LYS A 102 -3.62 8.47 -9.85
CA LYS A 102 -4.61 9.32 -9.17
C LYS A 102 -5.76 8.44 -8.70
N VAL A 103 -6.06 8.52 -7.43
CA VAL A 103 -7.15 7.79 -6.77
C VAL A 103 -8.13 8.73 -6.07
N ASP A 104 -8.14 10.00 -6.47
CA ASP A 104 -8.94 11.06 -5.87
C ASP A 104 -10.34 11.24 -6.50
N GLU A 105 -10.57 10.67 -7.68
CA GLU A 105 -11.89 10.71 -8.35
C GLU A 105 -12.94 9.82 -7.68
N PRO A 106 -12.64 8.54 -7.33
CA PRO A 106 -13.59 7.70 -6.62
C PRO A 106 -13.91 8.21 -5.22
N SER A 107 -15.04 7.80 -4.66
CA SER A 107 -15.40 8.08 -3.27
C SER A 107 -14.36 7.55 -2.29
N MET A 108 -14.30 8.11 -1.09
CA MET A 108 -13.39 7.63 -0.05
C MET A 108 -13.58 6.14 0.30
N ASN A 109 -14.78 5.62 0.09
CA ASN A 109 -15.08 4.20 0.32
C ASN A 109 -14.45 3.29 -0.74
N THR A 110 -14.19 3.81 -1.93
CA THR A 110 -13.59 3.08 -3.07
C THR A 110 -12.08 3.35 -3.19
N GLN A 111 -11.60 4.52 -2.79
CA GLN A 111 -10.16 4.86 -2.84
C GLN A 111 -9.29 3.84 -2.12
N ARG A 112 -9.61 3.50 -0.86
CA ARG A 112 -8.86 2.52 -0.08
C ARG A 112 -8.88 1.11 -0.68
N PRO A 113 -10.05 0.54 -1.02
CA PRO A 113 -10.12 -0.72 -1.77
C PRO A 113 -9.27 -0.71 -3.03
N LEU A 114 -9.37 0.33 -3.86
CA LEU A 114 -8.62 0.45 -5.09
C LEU A 114 -7.11 0.46 -4.84
N THR A 115 -6.63 1.31 -3.93
CA THR A 115 -5.22 1.35 -3.54
C THR A 115 -4.73 -0.01 -3.07
N ASN A 116 -5.49 -0.68 -2.20
CA ASN A 116 -5.14 -1.99 -1.67
C ASN A 116 -5.13 -3.07 -2.75
N MET A 117 -6.07 -3.04 -3.70
CA MET A 117 -6.10 -3.97 -4.84
C MET A 117 -4.87 -3.79 -5.74
N LEU A 118 -4.50 -2.55 -6.07
CA LEU A 118 -3.33 -2.24 -6.86
C LEU A 118 -2.03 -2.72 -6.18
N LEU A 119 -1.87 -2.42 -4.91
CA LEU A 119 -0.72 -2.86 -4.11
C LEU A 119 -0.66 -4.39 -3.99
N SER A 120 -1.81 -5.03 -3.79
CA SER A 120 -1.92 -6.49 -3.69
C SER A 120 -1.56 -7.15 -5.01
N SER A 121 -2.06 -6.62 -6.13
CA SER A 121 -1.74 -7.12 -7.47
C SER A 121 -0.24 -7.05 -7.74
N LEU A 122 0.39 -5.89 -7.48
CA LEU A 122 1.84 -5.72 -7.65
C LEU A 122 2.64 -6.71 -6.76
N PHE A 123 2.26 -6.83 -5.49
CA PHE A 123 2.94 -7.71 -4.55
C PHE A 123 2.82 -9.19 -4.96
N GLN A 124 1.63 -9.64 -5.35
CA GLN A 124 1.40 -11.03 -5.78
C GLN A 124 2.13 -11.35 -7.09
N THR A 125 2.15 -10.42 -8.04
CA THR A 125 2.90 -10.58 -9.30
C THR A 125 4.40 -10.70 -9.05
N GLN A 126 4.97 -9.82 -8.23
CA GLN A 126 6.39 -9.91 -7.86
C GLN A 126 6.72 -11.22 -7.11
N LYS A 127 5.84 -11.66 -6.24
CA LYS A 127 5.98 -12.93 -5.53
C LYS A 127 5.95 -14.11 -6.48
N HIS A 128 5.04 -14.11 -7.47
CA HIS A 128 4.94 -15.15 -8.49
C HIS A 128 6.22 -15.19 -9.34
N ARG A 129 6.66 -14.04 -9.89
CA ARG A 129 7.89 -13.95 -10.70
C ARG A 129 9.12 -14.45 -9.97
N LYS A 130 9.25 -14.16 -8.69
CA LYS A 130 10.33 -14.70 -7.89
C LYS A 130 10.29 -16.23 -7.79
N MET A 131 9.10 -16.82 -7.70
CA MET A 131 8.93 -18.27 -7.63
C MET A 131 9.22 -18.96 -8.98
N THR A 132 8.95 -18.29 -10.09
CA THR A 132 9.19 -18.79 -11.45
C THR A 132 10.58 -18.48 -11.96
N GLN A 133 11.42 -17.83 -11.14
CA GLN A 133 12.78 -17.39 -11.49
C GLN A 133 12.84 -16.44 -12.69
N GLU A 134 11.74 -15.75 -12.97
CA GLU A 134 11.70 -14.67 -13.95
C GLU A 134 12.46 -13.45 -13.43
N GLY A 135 12.88 -12.57 -14.34
CA GLY A 135 13.48 -11.30 -13.97
C GLY A 135 12.60 -10.51 -13.00
N LEU A 136 13.18 -9.98 -11.92
CA LEU A 136 12.45 -9.31 -10.85
C LEU A 136 12.78 -7.80 -10.88
N PRO A 137 12.00 -6.97 -11.59
CA PRO A 137 12.24 -5.53 -11.61
C PRO A 137 12.05 -4.93 -10.22
N GLN A 138 12.76 -3.85 -9.94
CA GLN A 138 12.59 -3.12 -8.69
C GLN A 138 11.53 -2.04 -8.85
N PHE A 139 10.57 -2.01 -7.96
CA PHE A 139 9.59 -0.94 -7.84
C PHE A 139 9.76 -0.21 -6.51
N ASN A 140 9.74 1.11 -6.57
CA ASN A 140 9.67 1.98 -5.41
C ASN A 140 8.29 2.63 -5.37
N ILE A 141 7.52 2.26 -4.38
CA ILE A 141 6.16 2.74 -4.16
C ILE A 141 6.23 3.95 -3.23
N PHE A 142 5.52 5.01 -3.58
CA PHE A 142 5.37 6.20 -2.74
C PHE A 142 3.89 6.38 -2.43
N ILE A 143 3.54 6.43 -1.15
CA ILE A 143 2.18 6.68 -0.68
C ILE A 143 2.21 7.91 0.20
N ASP A 144 1.51 8.94 -0.24
CA ASP A 144 1.30 10.15 0.54
C ASP A 144 0.07 9.99 1.44
N GLU A 145 0.09 10.68 2.58
CA GLU A 145 -0.99 10.66 3.56
C GLU A 145 -1.42 9.25 4.00
N ILE A 146 -0.45 8.42 4.36
CA ILE A 146 -0.65 7.00 4.74
C ILE A 146 -1.69 6.80 5.87
N GLN A 147 -1.99 7.83 6.67
CA GLN A 147 -3.03 7.77 7.71
C GLN A 147 -4.43 7.50 7.15
N ASN A 148 -4.63 7.71 5.85
CA ASN A 148 -5.89 7.41 5.18
C ASN A 148 -6.04 5.93 4.83
N GLU A 149 -4.97 5.14 4.95
CA GLU A 149 -4.91 3.74 4.57
C GLU A 149 -5.08 2.78 5.75
N ASN A 150 -5.31 1.51 5.45
CA ASN A 150 -5.38 0.46 6.48
C ASN A 150 -3.95 0.03 6.89
N LEU A 151 -3.59 0.33 8.13
CA LEU A 151 -2.29 0.00 8.72
C LEU A 151 -2.35 -1.17 9.72
N GLU A 152 -3.44 -1.89 9.77
CA GLU A 152 -3.59 -3.04 10.67
C GLU A 152 -2.62 -4.17 10.31
N LYS A 153 -2.35 -4.99 11.31
CA LYS A 153 -1.54 -6.19 11.12
C LYS A 153 -2.25 -7.13 10.12
N GLY A 154 -1.60 -7.41 9.01
CA GLY A 154 -2.16 -8.24 7.94
C GLY A 154 -2.66 -7.45 6.73
N SER A 155 -2.77 -6.12 6.80
CA SER A 155 -3.02 -5.30 5.62
C SER A 155 -1.92 -5.47 4.56
N ILE A 156 -2.22 -5.18 3.31
CA ILE A 156 -1.24 -5.28 2.22
C ILE A 156 -0.04 -4.37 2.46
N ILE A 157 -0.25 -3.18 3.01
CA ILE A 157 0.82 -2.26 3.38
C ILE A 157 1.74 -2.88 4.44
N SER A 158 1.16 -3.49 5.47
CA SER A 158 1.92 -4.21 6.50
C SER A 158 2.72 -5.39 5.92
N GLN A 159 2.16 -6.10 4.94
CA GLN A 159 2.85 -7.19 4.26
C GLN A 159 4.03 -6.67 3.42
N ILE A 160 3.83 -5.61 2.63
CA ILE A 160 4.88 -5.01 1.81
C ILE A 160 6.01 -4.46 2.70
N MET A 161 5.70 -3.77 3.80
CA MET A 161 6.73 -3.29 4.73
C MET A 161 7.58 -4.43 5.30
N ARG A 162 6.96 -5.55 5.63
CA ARG A 162 7.64 -6.70 6.24
C ARG A 162 8.42 -7.54 5.25
N GLU A 163 7.91 -7.70 4.04
CA GLU A 163 8.39 -8.69 3.08
C GLU A 163 8.78 -8.11 1.72
N GLY A 164 8.43 -6.85 1.44
CA GLY A 164 8.61 -6.22 0.12
C GLY A 164 10.04 -6.32 -0.40
N ARG A 165 11.04 -6.13 0.47
CA ARG A 165 12.46 -6.26 0.10
C ARG A 165 12.79 -7.62 -0.55
N LYS A 166 12.13 -8.71 -0.13
CA LYS A 166 12.33 -10.04 -0.72
C LYS A 166 11.87 -10.11 -2.17
N TYR A 167 10.99 -9.20 -2.58
CA TYR A 167 10.34 -9.16 -3.88
C TYR A 167 10.68 -7.89 -4.66
N ASN A 168 11.80 -7.24 -4.32
CA ASN A 168 12.26 -5.99 -4.94
C ASN A 168 11.23 -4.85 -4.89
N LEU A 169 10.44 -4.79 -3.82
CA LEU A 169 9.51 -3.70 -3.54
C LEU A 169 10.07 -2.82 -2.42
N GLY A 170 10.32 -1.56 -2.72
CA GLY A 170 10.58 -0.49 -1.75
C GLY A 170 9.28 0.26 -1.46
N LEU A 171 9.00 0.55 -0.19
CA LEU A 171 7.84 1.33 0.22
C LEU A 171 8.30 2.59 0.93
N ASN A 172 7.91 3.73 0.38
CA ASN A 172 8.13 5.06 0.92
C ASN A 172 6.77 5.65 1.26
N ILE A 173 6.63 6.13 2.47
CA ILE A 173 5.36 6.64 2.97
C ILE A 173 5.55 8.00 3.61
N SER A 174 4.58 8.87 3.47
CA SER A 174 4.52 10.13 4.20
C SER A 174 3.28 10.22 5.08
N THR A 175 3.35 11.00 6.14
CA THR A 175 2.22 11.31 7.02
C THR A 175 2.43 12.66 7.69
N GLN A 176 1.33 13.37 7.88
CA GLN A 176 1.31 14.60 8.68
C GLN A 176 1.16 14.31 10.18
N PHE A 177 0.75 13.10 10.56
CA PHE A 177 0.44 12.72 11.93
C PHE A 177 1.48 11.77 12.53
N ILE A 178 2.40 12.29 13.31
CA ILE A 178 3.43 11.49 14.00
C ILE A 178 2.79 10.52 15.02
N GLY A 179 1.66 10.87 15.60
CA GLY A 179 0.90 9.98 16.50
C GLY A 179 0.56 8.63 15.87
N SER A 180 0.21 8.61 14.59
CA SER A 180 -0.08 7.39 13.84
C SER A 180 1.12 6.42 13.79
N ILE A 181 2.34 6.95 13.75
CA ILE A 181 3.57 6.14 13.75
C ILE A 181 3.73 5.39 15.06
N ARG A 182 3.43 6.06 16.19
CA ARG A 182 3.57 5.46 17.52
C ARG A 182 2.53 4.36 17.76
N GLU A 183 1.32 4.55 17.27
CA GLU A 183 0.20 3.63 17.46
C GLU A 183 0.25 2.48 16.45
N SER A 184 0.78 2.70 15.26
CA SER A 184 0.89 1.67 14.22
C SER A 184 2.15 0.83 14.37
N HIS A 185 1.94 -0.47 14.66
CA HIS A 185 3.03 -1.47 14.61
C HIS A 185 3.67 -1.52 13.21
N THR A 186 2.90 -1.28 12.17
CA THR A 186 3.34 -1.31 10.77
C THR A 186 4.35 -0.21 10.49
N LEU A 187 4.03 1.04 10.85
CA LEU A 187 4.89 2.19 10.57
C LEU A 187 6.22 2.15 11.35
N ARG A 188 6.23 1.53 12.52
CA ARG A 188 7.46 1.33 13.30
C ARG A 188 8.46 0.36 12.66
N GLN A 189 8.08 -0.35 11.61
CA GLN A 189 8.97 -1.27 10.88
C GLN A 189 9.78 -0.57 9.78
N ALA A 190 9.59 0.73 9.56
CA ALA A 190 10.37 1.48 8.61
C ALA A 190 11.86 1.47 8.99
N GLY A 191 12.72 1.11 8.05
CA GLY A 191 14.17 1.04 8.27
C GLY A 191 14.80 2.44 8.42
N ILE A 192 14.19 3.45 7.79
CA ILE A 192 14.62 4.86 7.86
C ILE A 192 13.38 5.71 8.07
N ASN A 193 13.47 6.63 9.03
CA ASN A 193 12.44 7.62 9.34
C ASN A 193 13.01 9.02 9.17
N VAL A 194 12.27 9.89 8.50
CA VAL A 194 12.62 11.30 8.30
C VAL A 194 11.56 12.17 8.98
N TYR A 195 11.97 12.92 9.98
CA TYR A 195 11.10 13.76 10.79
C TYR A 195 11.38 15.22 10.54
N PHE A 196 10.45 15.92 9.92
CA PHE A 196 10.45 17.37 9.80
C PHE A 196 9.92 18.00 11.08
N LYS A 197 10.06 19.33 11.19
CA LYS A 197 9.56 20.07 12.35
C LYS A 197 8.06 19.81 12.57
N PRO A 198 7.67 19.21 13.70
CA PRO A 198 6.28 18.93 14.01
C PRO A 198 5.57 20.20 14.50
N ASP A 199 4.26 20.13 14.57
CA ASP A 199 3.48 21.05 15.37
C ASP A 199 3.74 20.86 16.88
N SER A 200 3.23 21.76 17.70
CA SER A 200 3.43 21.71 19.15
C SER A 200 2.82 20.47 19.81
N SER A 201 1.72 19.92 19.26
CA SER A 201 1.03 18.75 19.79
C SER A 201 1.79 17.46 19.53
N SER A 202 2.45 17.37 18.39
CA SER A 202 3.21 16.19 17.93
C SER A 202 4.67 16.16 18.43
N LYS A 203 5.16 17.23 19.03
CA LYS A 203 6.55 17.34 19.51
C LYS A 203 6.96 16.23 20.47
N ARG A 204 6.10 15.87 21.41
CA ARG A 204 6.38 14.81 22.37
C ARG A 204 6.45 13.43 21.69
N ALA A 205 5.54 13.16 20.78
CA ALA A 205 5.54 11.89 20.00
C ALA A 205 6.82 11.76 19.17
N MET A 206 7.29 12.86 18.57
CA MET A 206 8.55 12.89 17.83
C MET A 206 9.75 12.64 18.75
N ALA A 207 9.80 13.30 19.91
CA ALA A 207 10.89 13.13 20.86
C ALA A 207 10.97 11.67 21.37
N ASP A 208 9.82 11.05 21.65
CA ASP A 208 9.73 9.66 22.04
C ASP A 208 10.19 8.73 20.91
N ALA A 209 9.81 9.02 19.65
CA ALA A 209 10.22 8.23 18.48
C ALA A 209 11.74 8.32 18.19
N LEU A 210 12.36 9.46 18.51
CA LEU A 210 13.80 9.71 18.38
C LEU A 210 14.60 9.32 19.64
N ASN A 211 13.95 8.76 20.66
CA ASN A 211 14.55 8.47 21.98
C ASN A 211 15.24 9.69 22.61
N LEU A 212 14.72 10.89 22.37
CA LEU A 212 15.28 12.13 22.92
C LEU A 212 14.92 12.30 24.40
N SER A 213 15.90 12.67 25.19
CA SER A 213 15.65 13.09 26.58
C SER A 213 14.89 14.43 26.64
N LYS A 214 14.19 14.69 27.74
CA LYS A 214 13.51 16.00 27.93
C LYS A 214 14.47 17.18 27.76
N LYS A 215 15.74 17.01 28.10
CA LYS A 215 16.78 18.05 27.98
C LYS A 215 17.11 18.34 26.52
N ASP A 216 16.80 17.45 25.58
CA ASP A 216 17.10 17.56 24.17
C ASP A 216 15.91 18.03 23.33
N PHE A 217 14.75 18.24 23.90
CA PHE A 217 13.54 18.69 23.17
C PHE A 217 13.75 20.02 22.43
N TRP A 218 14.64 20.87 22.91
CA TRP A 218 15.00 22.11 22.25
C TRP A 218 15.61 21.90 20.84
N LYS A 219 16.19 20.71 20.57
CA LYS A 219 16.72 20.36 19.26
C LYS A 219 15.60 20.30 18.21
N ILE A 220 14.41 19.84 18.61
CA ILE A 220 13.23 19.82 17.73
C ILE A 220 12.76 21.25 17.43
N ASP A 221 12.78 22.13 18.42
CA ASP A 221 12.36 23.51 18.25
C ASP A 221 13.28 24.30 17.31
N LYS A 222 14.56 23.95 17.28
CA LYS A 222 15.57 24.59 16.43
C LYS A 222 15.48 24.19 14.96
N LEU A 223 14.71 23.16 14.60
CA LEU A 223 14.54 22.80 13.21
C LEU A 223 13.92 23.97 12.43
N GLY A 224 14.63 24.41 11.41
CA GLY A 224 14.16 25.38 10.44
C GLY A 224 13.31 24.74 9.34
N LYS A 225 12.83 25.57 8.42
CA LYS A 225 12.09 25.09 7.24
C LYS A 225 12.99 24.19 6.38
N GLY A 226 12.53 22.98 6.10
CA GLY A 226 13.26 21.97 5.32
C GLY A 226 14.34 21.23 6.09
N GLU A 227 14.53 21.53 7.39
CA GLU A 227 15.43 20.75 8.25
C GLU A 227 14.69 19.57 8.87
N CYS A 228 15.40 18.45 9.03
CA CYS A 228 14.82 17.20 9.51
C CYS A 228 15.81 16.42 10.37
N PHE A 229 15.27 15.51 11.18
CA PHE A 229 16.02 14.39 11.72
C PHE A 229 15.83 13.17 10.83
N ILE A 230 16.90 12.44 10.57
CA ILE A 230 16.89 11.15 9.88
C ILE A 230 17.33 10.13 10.93
N HIS A 231 16.47 9.16 11.19
CA HIS A 231 16.66 8.12 12.20
C HIS A 231 16.50 6.74 11.57
N GLY A 232 17.42 5.83 11.85
CA GLY A 232 17.34 4.46 11.37
C GLY A 232 18.70 3.79 11.29
N LEU A 233 18.73 2.62 10.65
CA LEU A 233 19.95 1.87 10.40
C LEU A 233 20.78 2.56 9.33
N MET A 234 21.94 3.05 9.72
CA MET A 234 22.87 3.75 8.85
C MET A 234 24.20 3.00 8.82
N LYS A 235 24.82 2.97 7.65
CA LYS A 235 26.15 2.39 7.49
C LYS A 235 27.19 3.45 7.85
N ASN A 236 28.01 3.14 8.83
CA ASN A 236 29.20 3.93 9.11
C ASN A 236 30.28 3.59 8.06
N PHE A 237 30.64 4.57 7.22
CA PHE A 237 31.58 4.34 6.12
C PHE A 237 33.03 4.13 6.59
N GLU A 238 33.38 4.54 7.80
CA GLU A 238 34.72 4.34 8.35
C GLU A 238 34.89 2.93 8.93
N THR A 239 33.86 2.41 9.60
CA THR A 239 33.93 1.11 10.29
C THR A 239 33.26 -0.02 9.52
N ASP A 240 32.54 0.27 8.43
CA ASP A 240 31.70 -0.66 7.66
C ASP A 240 30.56 -1.32 8.47
N ILE A 241 30.30 -0.82 9.68
CA ILE A 241 29.29 -1.34 10.59
C ILE A 241 27.95 -0.62 10.36
N GLN A 242 26.86 -1.37 10.39
CA GLN A 242 25.51 -0.80 10.43
C GLN A 242 25.10 -0.57 11.88
N GLU A 243 24.75 0.64 12.19
CA GLU A 243 24.27 1.05 13.51
C GLU A 243 23.02 1.92 13.42
N GLU A 244 22.22 1.88 14.48
CA GLU A 244 21.07 2.78 14.59
C GLU A 244 21.59 4.17 14.98
N ALA A 245 21.32 5.16 14.12
CA ALA A 245 21.81 6.51 14.31
C ALA A 245 20.69 7.54 14.03
N THR A 246 20.86 8.72 14.62
CA THR A 246 20.05 9.89 14.34
C THR A 246 20.95 11.02 13.88
N ILE A 247 20.71 11.50 12.67
CA ILE A 247 21.46 12.63 12.10
C ILE A 247 20.51 13.79 11.77
N THR A 248 21.05 15.00 11.71
CA THR A 248 20.31 16.17 11.22
C THR A 248 20.55 16.34 9.74
N GLY A 249 19.51 16.51 8.98
CA GLY A 249 19.54 16.75 7.54
C GLY A 249 18.85 18.06 7.17
N LYS A 250 19.08 18.48 5.93
CA LYS A 250 18.39 19.60 5.31
C LYS A 250 18.01 19.21 3.89
N THR A 251 16.74 19.45 3.53
CA THR A 251 16.30 19.23 2.14
C THR A 251 16.90 20.29 1.23
N CYS A 252 17.44 19.86 0.11
CA CYS A 252 17.85 20.73 -0.98
C CYS A 252 16.81 20.59 -2.11
N LEU A 253 16.28 21.72 -2.58
CA LEU A 253 15.55 21.73 -3.84
C LEU A 253 16.55 21.63 -4.98
N LEU A 254 16.31 20.71 -5.92
CA LEU A 254 17.11 20.64 -7.13
C LEU A 254 16.91 21.95 -7.93
N PRO A 255 17.97 22.48 -8.58
CA PRO A 255 17.88 23.75 -9.34
C PRO A 255 16.73 23.79 -10.33
N ASP A 256 16.44 22.67 -10.98
CA ASP A 256 15.37 22.54 -11.98
C ASP A 256 14.03 22.02 -11.40
N SER A 257 13.90 21.98 -10.09
CA SER A 257 12.66 21.57 -9.47
C SER A 257 11.53 22.56 -9.79
N PRO A 258 10.34 22.08 -10.20
CA PRO A 258 9.19 22.97 -10.46
C PRO A 258 8.79 23.79 -9.23
N PHE A 259 9.21 23.37 -8.03
CA PHE A 259 8.96 24.08 -6.77
C PHE A 259 9.98 25.19 -6.47
N THR A 260 11.03 25.35 -7.28
CA THR A 260 12.01 26.44 -7.16
C THR A 260 11.62 27.68 -7.95
N ARG A 261 10.67 27.58 -8.88
CA ARG A 261 10.14 28.72 -9.63
C ARG A 261 9.14 29.45 -8.73
N LYS A 262 9.55 30.63 -8.25
CA LYS A 262 8.63 31.63 -7.67
C LYS A 262 7.95 32.40 -8.79
#